data_542377627da2d325eb24da11e867d44c
#
_entry.id   542377627da2d325eb24da11e867d44c
#
_cell.length_a   1.000
_cell.length_b   1.000
_cell.length_c   1.000
_cell.angle_alpha   90.00
_cell.angle_beta   90.00
_cell.angle_gamma   90.00
#
_symmetry.space_group_name_H-M   'P 1'
#
loop_
_entity.id
_entity.type
_entity.pdbx_description
1 polymer ?
#
loop_
_entity_poly.entity_id
_entity_poly.type
_entity_poly.pdbx_seq_one_letter_code
_entity_poly.pdbx_strand_id
1 'polypeptide(L)' 'MWNRYIGEEKGTHLCFCCDRTIMSKFLFEVGHVISVHDNGDLTIENLRPICSLCNKSMGVQNMVDFIKEQKLAGIKNFV' A
#
# COMPACT_ATOMS: atom_id res chain seq x y z
N MET A 1 -0.06 11.95 -2.42
CA MET A 1 -0.23 10.52 -2.05
C MET A 1 -0.76 10.35 -0.64
N TRP A 2 -0.01 10.75 0.36
CA TRP A 2 -0.43 10.63 1.77
C TRP A 2 -1.75 11.36 2.03
N ASN A 3 -1.86 12.59 1.58
CA ASN A 3 -3.05 13.41 1.84
C ASN A 3 -4.30 12.84 1.18
N ARG A 4 -4.15 12.17 0.05
CA ARG A 4 -5.27 11.58 -0.67
C ARG A 4 -5.88 10.39 0.10
N TYR A 5 -5.05 9.53 0.65
CA TYR A 5 -5.50 8.27 1.25
C TYR A 5 -5.60 8.28 2.76
N ILE A 6 -4.89 9.18 3.42
CA ILE A 6 -4.81 9.20 4.87
C ILE A 6 -5.29 10.52 5.43
N GLY A 7 -4.70 11.60 4.99
CA GLY A 7 -5.06 12.93 5.45
C GLY A 7 -3.85 13.73 5.89
N GLU A 8 -3.87 15.01 5.55
CA GLU A 8 -2.78 15.93 5.82
C GLU A 8 -2.46 16.07 7.30
N GLU A 9 -3.49 15.97 8.14
CA GLU A 9 -3.38 16.18 9.57
C GLU A 9 -2.79 14.99 10.33
N LYS A 10 -2.78 13.82 9.70
CA LYS A 10 -2.28 12.62 10.34
C LYS A 10 -0.80 12.43 10.03
N GLY A 11 0.01 12.34 11.08
CA GLY A 11 1.45 12.11 10.95
C GLY A 11 1.81 10.64 10.82
N THR A 12 0.89 9.73 11.20
CA THR A 12 1.11 8.29 11.14
C THR A 12 -0.17 7.59 10.69
N HIS A 13 0.00 6.39 10.15
CA HIS A 13 -1.11 5.53 9.77
C HIS A 13 -0.60 4.10 9.59
N LEU A 14 -1.48 3.14 9.73
CA LEU A 14 -1.11 1.74 9.50
C LEU A 14 -0.94 1.46 8.00
N CYS A 15 -0.02 0.56 7.68
CA CYS A 15 0.22 0.11 6.31
C CYS A 15 -1.08 -0.38 5.65
N PHE A 16 -1.31 0.02 4.40
CA PHE A 16 -2.52 -0.39 3.68
C PHE A 16 -2.57 -1.88 3.36
N CYS A 17 -1.43 -2.55 3.33
CA CYS A 17 -1.38 -3.99 3.10
C CYS A 17 -1.54 -4.80 4.37
N CYS A 18 -0.62 -4.66 5.31
CA CYS A 18 -0.61 -5.52 6.50
C CYS A 18 -1.48 -5.00 7.64
N ASP A 19 -1.78 -3.73 7.67
CA ASP A 19 -2.56 -3.09 8.73
C ASP A 19 -1.96 -3.33 10.12
N ARG A 20 -0.65 -3.47 10.19
CA ARG A 20 0.10 -3.72 11.42
C ARG A 20 1.21 -2.70 11.65
N THR A 21 1.99 -2.43 10.61
CA THR A 21 3.14 -1.55 10.69
C THR A 21 2.69 -0.11 10.63
N ILE A 22 3.11 0.69 11.61
CA ILE A 22 2.82 2.11 11.62
C ILE A 22 3.80 2.81 10.67
N MET A 23 3.26 3.55 9.72
CA MET A 23 4.04 4.37 8.79
C MET A 23 4.07 5.82 9.27
N SER A 24 5.16 6.51 8.99
CA SER A 24 5.26 7.95 9.20
C SER A 24 4.96 8.67 7.89
N LYS A 25 4.31 9.84 7.99
CA LYS A 25 4.07 10.72 6.85
C LYS A 25 5.36 11.07 6.10
N PHE A 26 6.48 11.10 6.81
CA PHE A 26 7.77 11.47 6.26
C PHE A 26 8.62 10.27 5.83
N LEU A 27 8.14 9.06 6.08
CA LEU A 27 8.90 7.85 5.75
C LEU A 27 7.95 6.70 5.52
N PHE A 28 7.52 6.52 4.28
CA PHE A 28 6.69 5.40 3.87
C PHE A 28 7.03 5.04 2.42
N GLU A 29 6.56 3.87 1.98
CA GLU A 29 6.77 3.41 0.62
C GLU A 29 5.48 3.58 -0.18
N VAL A 30 5.62 3.58 -1.50
CA VAL A 30 4.49 3.67 -2.41
C VAL A 30 4.45 2.39 -3.21
N GLY A 31 3.33 1.68 -3.12
CA GLY A 31 3.14 0.44 -3.87
C GLY A 31 2.07 0.60 -4.94
N HIS A 32 2.17 -0.19 -5.99
CA HIS A 32 1.19 -0.23 -7.09
C HIS A 32 0.09 -1.23 -6.77
N VAL A 33 -1.17 -0.83 -6.94
CA VAL A 33 -2.30 -1.77 -6.80
C VAL A 33 -2.24 -2.80 -7.92
N ILE A 34 -2.13 -2.32 -9.17
CA ILE A 34 -1.83 -3.18 -10.32
C ILE A 34 -0.34 -2.99 -10.63
N SER A 35 0.40 -4.08 -10.58
CA SER A 35 1.84 -4.07 -10.76
C SER A 35 2.24 -3.52 -12.14
N VAL A 36 3.38 -2.84 -12.23
CA VAL A 36 3.93 -2.41 -13.51
C VAL A 36 4.15 -3.62 -14.43
N HIS A 37 4.51 -4.76 -13.86
CA HIS A 37 4.66 -6.02 -14.60
C HIS A 37 3.36 -6.41 -15.31
N ASP A 38 2.20 -6.08 -14.73
CA ASP A 38 0.87 -6.36 -15.28
C ASP A 38 0.26 -5.11 -15.93
N ASN A 39 1.10 -4.20 -16.42
CA ASN A 39 0.70 -2.96 -17.11
C ASN A 39 -0.01 -1.94 -16.21
N GLY A 40 0.23 -1.99 -14.92
CA GLY A 40 -0.26 -0.95 -14.01
C GLY A 40 0.42 0.38 -14.31
N ASP A 41 -0.34 1.47 -14.23
CA ASP A 41 0.17 2.80 -14.51
C ASP A 41 0.68 3.51 -13.26
N LEU A 42 1.22 4.72 -13.44
CA LEU A 42 1.78 5.53 -12.36
C LEU A 42 0.82 6.61 -11.88
N THR A 43 -0.47 6.40 -12.06
CA THR A 43 -1.47 7.34 -11.56
C THR A 43 -1.68 7.15 -10.06
N ILE A 44 -2.08 8.23 -9.38
CA ILE A 44 -2.32 8.18 -7.93
C ILE A 44 -3.41 7.16 -7.58
N GLU A 45 -4.36 6.93 -8.49
CA GLU A 45 -5.41 5.93 -8.29
C GLU A 45 -4.87 4.51 -8.19
N ASN A 46 -3.70 4.26 -8.79
CA ASN A 46 -3.06 2.95 -8.77
C ASN A 46 -1.97 2.83 -7.70
N LEU A 47 -1.82 3.83 -6.85
CA LEU A 47 -0.78 3.85 -5.83
C LEU A 47 -1.38 3.86 -4.44
N ARG A 48 -0.70 3.21 -3.49
CA ARG A 48 -1.13 3.20 -2.08
C ARG A 48 0.09 3.31 -1.16
N PRO A 49 -0.07 3.98 -0.01
CA PRO A 49 1.01 4.02 0.98
C PRO A 49 1.09 2.69 1.72
N ILE A 50 2.28 2.11 1.73
CA ILE A 50 2.54 0.82 2.37
C ILE A 50 3.88 0.89 3.12
N CYS A 51 4.11 -0.08 4.01
CA CYS A 51 5.39 -0.16 4.71
C CYS A 51 6.46 -0.80 3.83
N SER A 52 7.73 -0.59 4.18
CA SER A 52 8.83 -1.11 3.38
C SER A 52 8.85 -2.63 3.33
N LEU A 53 8.48 -3.30 4.42
CA LEU A 53 8.43 -4.76 4.44
C LEU A 53 7.43 -5.31 3.43
N CYS A 54 6.23 -4.76 3.40
CA CYS A 54 5.22 -5.17 2.42
C CYS A 54 5.67 -4.86 1.00
N ASN A 55 6.29 -3.70 0.79
CA ASN A 55 6.79 -3.32 -0.53
C ASN A 55 7.81 -4.33 -1.05
N LYS A 56 8.74 -4.75 -0.21
CA LYS A 56 9.76 -5.73 -0.58
C LYS A 56 9.16 -7.12 -0.78
N SER A 57 8.26 -7.53 0.10
CA SER A 57 7.66 -8.86 0.05
C SER A 57 6.73 -9.04 -1.15
N MET A 58 6.03 -7.98 -1.53
CA MET A 58 5.08 -8.02 -2.63
C MET A 58 5.76 -8.20 -3.98
N GLY A 59 6.91 -7.59 -4.17
CA GLY A 59 7.64 -7.68 -5.44
C GLY A 59 6.78 -7.23 -6.60
N VAL A 60 6.57 -8.10 -7.59
CA VAL A 60 5.80 -7.79 -8.80
C VAL A 60 4.34 -8.24 -8.73
N GLN A 61 3.89 -8.72 -7.58
CA GLN A 61 2.49 -9.13 -7.43
C GLN A 61 1.56 -7.92 -7.42
N ASN A 62 0.32 -8.11 -7.84
CA ASN A 62 -0.71 -7.11 -7.63
C ASN A 62 -1.04 -7.06 -6.14
N MET A 63 -1.32 -5.87 -5.64
CA MET A 63 -1.44 -5.63 -4.20
C MET A 63 -2.56 -6.45 -3.55
N VAL A 64 -3.73 -6.51 -4.18
CA VAL A 64 -4.85 -7.26 -3.62
C VAL A 64 -4.52 -8.75 -3.58
N ASP A 65 -3.87 -9.28 -4.61
CA ASP A 65 -3.46 -10.69 -4.64
C ASP A 65 -2.46 -11.01 -3.52
N PHE A 66 -1.49 -10.12 -3.31
CA PHE A 66 -0.53 -10.25 -2.22
C PHE A 66 -1.22 -10.27 -0.85
N ILE A 67 -2.14 -9.34 -0.64
CA ILE A 67 -2.90 -9.25 0.62
C ILE A 67 -3.70 -10.52 0.87
N LYS A 68 -4.37 -11.03 -0.15
CA LYS A 68 -5.17 -12.25 -0.03
C LYS A 68 -4.30 -13.47 0.21
N GLU A 69 -3.20 -13.58 -0.51
CA GLU A 69 -2.27 -14.70 -0.36
C GLU A 69 -1.68 -14.75 1.05
N GLN A 70 -1.29 -13.61 1.59
CA GLN A 70 -0.69 -13.50 2.91
C GLN A 70 -1.73 -13.37 4.03
N LYS A 71 -3.02 -13.33 3.68
CA LYS A 71 -4.14 -13.20 4.64
C LYS A 71 -3.97 -11.99 5.55
N LEU A 72 -3.65 -10.85 4.95
CA LEU A 72 -3.38 -9.63 5.69
C LEU A 72 -4.68 -8.84 5.95
N ALA A 73 -4.72 -8.15 7.08
CA ALA A 73 -5.89 -7.36 7.47
C ALA A 73 -6.15 -6.17 6.56
N GLY A 74 -5.16 -5.73 5.79
CA GLY A 74 -5.28 -4.60 4.88
C GLY A 74 -6.29 -4.79 3.76
N ILE A 75 -6.82 -6.00 3.59
CA ILE A 75 -7.86 -6.26 2.56
C ILE A 75 -9.06 -5.32 2.74
N LYS A 76 -9.35 -4.90 3.95
CA LYS A 76 -10.47 -3.97 4.23
C LYS A 76 -10.35 -2.63 3.50
N ASN A 77 -9.13 -2.26 3.09
CA ASN A 77 -8.89 -1.01 2.38
C ASN A 77 -9.23 -1.10 0.89
N PHE A 78 -9.60 -2.28 0.40
CA PHE A 78 -9.82 -2.55 -1.02
C PHE A 78 -11.19 -3.15 -1.33
N VAL A 79 -12.03 -3.30 -0.32
CA VAL A 79 -13.38 -3.89 -0.47
C VAL A 79 -14.47 -2.90 -0.08
#